data_7b26c712442170922b5689301edf5ae5
#
_entry.id   7b26c712442170922b5689301edf5ae5
#
_cell.length_a   1.000
_cell.length_b   1.000
_cell.length_c   1.000
_cell.angle_alpha   90.00
_cell.angle_beta   90.00
_cell.angle_gamma   90.00
#
_symmetry.space_group_name_H-M   'P 1'
#
loop_
_entity.id
_entity.type
_entity.pdbx_description
1 polymer ?
#
loop_
_entity_poly.entity_id
_entity_poly.type
_entity_poly.pdbx_seq_one_letter_code
_entity_poly.pdbx_strand_id
1 'polypeptide(L)'
;MTPETTPARHDRESVSRAALVLLDEVGLADLSMRRIAARLDVQPSALYWHVANKQELLADLADRITAVVPSGDRGVLATARALRDALFAYRDGAELVLSTYALQLGSAQAQDALTAALRAEGATDAEDRGAAILHFVLGHATLVQQRMHADSHGALPPSADADVTAGLDRVFDLGVIALAGDLSAPATPRRGPA
;
A
#
# COMPACT_ATOMS: atom_id res chain seq x y z
N MET A 1 -34.39 -34.68 -12.05
CA MET A 1 -34.64 -33.22 -11.91
C MET A 1 -33.38 -32.65 -11.26
N THR A 2 -32.42 -32.23 -12.08
CA THR A 2 -31.13 -31.67 -11.65
C THR A 2 -31.40 -30.23 -11.21
N PRO A 3 -30.95 -29.75 -10.05
CA PRO A 3 -31.11 -28.36 -9.67
C PRO A 3 -30.31 -27.50 -10.66
N GLU A 4 -31.01 -26.62 -11.36
CA GLU A 4 -30.43 -25.54 -12.16
C GLU A 4 -29.70 -24.59 -11.19
N THR A 5 -28.38 -24.68 -11.18
CA THR A 5 -27.55 -23.74 -10.42
C THR A 5 -27.64 -22.40 -11.13
N THR A 6 -28.45 -21.50 -10.61
CA THR A 6 -28.48 -20.11 -11.06
C THR A 6 -27.05 -19.58 -11.02
N PRO A 7 -26.50 -19.04 -12.13
CA PRO A 7 -25.13 -18.53 -12.14
C PRO A 7 -25.01 -17.45 -11.08
N ALA A 8 -24.02 -17.55 -10.20
CA ALA A 8 -23.75 -16.57 -9.18
C ALA A 8 -23.58 -15.21 -9.86
N ARG A 9 -24.47 -14.26 -9.54
CA ARG A 9 -24.45 -12.92 -10.10
C ARG A 9 -23.26 -12.19 -9.49
N HIS A 10 -22.14 -12.12 -10.23
CA HIS A 10 -20.96 -11.38 -9.80
C HIS A 10 -21.29 -9.88 -9.79
N ASP A 11 -20.72 -9.19 -8.82
CA ASP A 11 -20.78 -7.74 -8.65
C ASP A 11 -19.34 -7.20 -8.54
N ARG A 12 -19.19 -5.87 -8.48
CA ARG A 12 -17.88 -5.23 -8.33
C ARG A 12 -17.12 -5.77 -7.10
N GLU A 13 -17.83 -6.03 -6.01
CA GLU A 13 -17.26 -6.55 -4.78
C GLU A 13 -16.64 -7.95 -4.97
N SER A 14 -17.36 -8.85 -5.62
CA SER A 14 -16.85 -10.21 -5.90
C SER A 14 -15.67 -10.20 -6.86
N VAL A 15 -15.66 -9.30 -7.86
CA VAL A 15 -14.55 -9.11 -8.80
C VAL A 15 -13.30 -8.64 -8.06
N SER A 16 -13.43 -7.61 -7.22
CA SER A 16 -12.29 -7.05 -6.45
C SER A 16 -11.76 -8.05 -5.43
N ARG A 17 -12.62 -8.79 -4.74
CA ARG A 17 -12.20 -9.84 -3.82
C ARG A 17 -11.45 -10.96 -4.53
N ALA A 18 -11.94 -11.42 -5.68
CA ALA A 18 -11.25 -12.44 -6.48
C ALA A 18 -9.89 -11.93 -6.97
N ALA A 19 -9.80 -10.65 -7.34
CA ALA A 19 -8.57 -10.02 -7.77
C ALA A 19 -7.55 -9.88 -6.63
N LEU A 20 -7.96 -9.53 -5.39
CA LEU A 20 -7.08 -9.49 -4.21
C LEU A 20 -6.52 -10.87 -3.87
N VAL A 21 -7.36 -11.91 -3.88
CA VAL A 21 -6.89 -13.28 -3.65
C VAL A 21 -5.90 -13.71 -4.74
N LEU A 22 -6.18 -13.36 -6.00
CA LEU A 22 -5.28 -13.69 -7.11
C LEU A 22 -3.97 -12.90 -7.04
N LEU A 23 -4.02 -11.62 -6.62
CA LEU A 23 -2.83 -10.81 -6.36
C LEU A 23 -1.88 -11.51 -5.38
N ASP A 24 -2.42 -12.03 -4.28
CA ASP A 24 -1.64 -12.72 -3.25
C ASP A 24 -1.03 -14.05 -3.77
N GLU A 25 -1.76 -14.77 -4.61
CA GLU A 25 -1.30 -16.04 -5.19
C GLU A 25 -0.22 -15.87 -6.26
N VAL A 26 -0.40 -14.95 -7.20
CA VAL A 26 0.45 -14.87 -8.41
C VAL A 26 1.27 -13.60 -8.52
N GLY A 27 1.01 -12.58 -7.67
CA GLY A 27 1.65 -11.27 -7.73
C GLY A 27 1.06 -10.33 -8.79
N LEU A 28 1.51 -9.07 -8.75
CA LEU A 28 1.00 -7.98 -9.59
C LEU A 28 1.33 -8.18 -11.08
N ALA A 29 2.52 -8.70 -11.39
CA ALA A 29 2.97 -8.92 -12.76
C ALA A 29 2.07 -9.90 -13.52
N ASP A 30 1.60 -10.93 -12.83
CA ASP A 30 0.76 -12.00 -13.39
C ASP A 30 -0.75 -11.74 -13.23
N LEU A 31 -1.14 -10.70 -12.51
CA LEU A 31 -2.55 -10.31 -12.33
C LEU A 31 -3.12 -9.76 -13.65
N SER A 32 -4.12 -10.44 -14.20
CA SER A 32 -4.76 -10.06 -15.46
C SER A 32 -6.27 -10.25 -15.45
N MET A 33 -7.00 -9.44 -16.24
CA MET A 33 -8.46 -9.56 -16.41
C MET A 33 -8.86 -10.99 -16.83
N ARG A 34 -8.04 -11.66 -17.66
CA ARG A 34 -8.30 -13.03 -18.08
C ARG A 34 -8.21 -14.03 -16.91
N ARG A 35 -7.20 -13.90 -16.04
CA ARG A 35 -7.06 -14.77 -14.87
C ARG A 35 -8.18 -14.55 -13.86
N ILE A 36 -8.59 -13.28 -13.65
CA ILE A 36 -9.71 -12.95 -12.76
C ILE A 36 -11.02 -13.54 -13.30
N ALA A 37 -11.28 -13.39 -14.60
CA ALA A 37 -12.45 -13.99 -15.26
C ALA A 37 -12.47 -15.52 -15.13
N ALA A 38 -11.32 -16.17 -15.38
CA ALA A 38 -11.19 -17.62 -15.22
C ALA A 38 -11.47 -18.07 -13.77
N ARG A 39 -11.02 -17.29 -12.77
CA ARG A 39 -11.28 -17.60 -11.35
C ARG A 39 -12.76 -17.50 -10.98
N LEU A 40 -13.50 -16.59 -11.64
CA LEU A 40 -14.93 -16.36 -11.42
C LEU A 40 -15.80 -17.22 -12.34
N ASP A 41 -15.20 -18.05 -13.20
CA ASP A 41 -15.88 -18.86 -14.21
C ASP A 41 -16.78 -18.03 -15.15
N VAL A 42 -16.27 -16.86 -15.58
CA VAL A 42 -16.94 -15.97 -16.53
C VAL A 42 -16.07 -15.62 -17.73
N GLN A 43 -16.69 -15.09 -18.77
CA GLN A 43 -15.93 -14.50 -19.88
C GLN A 43 -15.27 -13.18 -19.44
N PRO A 44 -14.03 -12.84 -19.92
CA PRO A 44 -13.38 -11.58 -19.61
C PRO A 44 -14.24 -10.35 -19.91
N SER A 45 -15.09 -10.40 -20.94
CA SER A 45 -16.03 -9.33 -21.30
C SER A 45 -17.04 -9.03 -20.20
N ALA A 46 -17.41 -10.03 -19.37
CA ALA A 46 -18.35 -9.83 -18.28
C ALA A 46 -17.78 -8.93 -17.16
N LEU A 47 -16.45 -8.92 -16.97
CA LEU A 47 -15.82 -8.07 -15.96
C LEU A 47 -15.94 -6.58 -16.29
N TYR A 48 -15.96 -6.22 -17.57
CA TYR A 48 -16.04 -4.84 -18.02
C TYR A 48 -17.40 -4.17 -17.76
N TRP A 49 -18.41 -4.94 -17.35
CA TRP A 49 -19.67 -4.41 -16.82
C TRP A 49 -19.51 -3.88 -15.38
N HIS A 50 -18.47 -4.29 -14.67
CA HIS A 50 -18.22 -3.95 -13.27
C HIS A 50 -17.03 -3.00 -13.08
N VAL A 51 -16.03 -3.07 -13.96
CA VAL A 51 -14.84 -2.21 -13.97
C VAL A 51 -14.50 -1.84 -15.40
N ALA A 52 -14.31 -0.56 -15.70
CA ALA A 52 -14.12 -0.10 -17.08
C ALA A 52 -12.83 -0.60 -17.72
N ASN A 53 -11.78 -0.82 -16.90
CA ASN A 53 -10.47 -1.30 -17.36
C ASN A 53 -9.66 -1.85 -16.17
N LYS A 54 -8.46 -2.42 -16.48
CA LYS A 54 -7.55 -2.95 -15.45
C LYS A 54 -7.10 -1.87 -14.47
N GLN A 55 -6.87 -0.64 -14.91
CA GLN A 55 -6.37 0.44 -14.04
C GLN A 55 -7.42 0.84 -13.00
N GLU A 56 -8.70 0.92 -13.39
CA GLU A 56 -9.79 1.16 -12.45
C GLU A 56 -9.91 0.03 -11.42
N LEU A 57 -9.72 -1.21 -11.84
CA LEU A 57 -9.68 -2.33 -10.91
C LEU A 57 -8.50 -2.20 -9.94
N LEU A 58 -7.30 -1.92 -10.43
CA LEU A 58 -6.12 -1.76 -9.56
C LEU A 58 -6.32 -0.60 -8.57
N ALA A 59 -6.95 0.50 -8.97
CA ALA A 59 -7.31 1.59 -8.08
C ALA A 59 -8.29 1.15 -6.98
N ASP A 60 -9.31 0.37 -7.32
CA ASP A 60 -10.24 -0.20 -6.34
C ASP A 60 -9.53 -1.15 -5.36
N LEU A 61 -8.56 -1.95 -5.84
CA LEU A 61 -7.75 -2.79 -4.95
C LEU A 61 -6.87 -1.96 -4.02
N ALA A 62 -6.24 -0.89 -4.52
CA ALA A 62 -5.42 0.02 -3.72
C ALA A 62 -6.25 0.69 -2.61
N ASP A 63 -7.45 1.18 -2.95
CA ASP A 63 -8.38 1.76 -1.98
C ASP A 63 -8.78 0.74 -0.90
N ARG A 64 -9.04 -0.51 -1.27
CA ARG A 64 -9.38 -1.58 -0.32
C ARG A 64 -8.23 -1.94 0.60
N ILE A 65 -7.01 -2.01 0.08
CA ILE A 65 -5.80 -2.27 0.88
C ILE A 65 -5.62 -1.15 1.90
N THR A 66 -5.78 0.10 1.49
CA THR A 66 -5.53 1.26 2.35
C THR A 66 -6.71 1.64 3.25
N ALA A 67 -7.94 1.20 2.93
CA ALA A 67 -9.14 1.47 3.73
C ALA A 67 -9.10 0.90 5.16
N VAL A 68 -8.25 -0.08 5.43
CA VAL A 68 -8.09 -0.68 6.77
C VAL A 68 -7.25 0.19 7.71
N VAL A 69 -6.64 1.26 7.20
CA VAL A 69 -5.86 2.21 8.00
C VAL A 69 -6.82 3.01 8.89
N PRO A 70 -6.73 2.90 10.22
CA PRO A 70 -7.65 3.61 11.11
C PRO A 70 -7.47 5.12 11.00
N SER A 71 -8.57 5.85 10.81
CA SER A 71 -8.60 7.30 10.97
C SER A 71 -8.81 7.63 12.46
N GLY A 72 -8.01 8.52 13.06
CA GLY A 72 -8.24 9.00 14.41
C GLY A 72 -6.98 9.23 15.25
N ASP A 73 -7.13 9.35 16.57
CA ASP A 73 -6.15 9.87 17.56
C ASP A 73 -4.94 8.95 17.85
N ARG A 74 -4.53 8.10 16.93
CA ARG A 74 -3.43 7.15 17.14
C ARG A 74 -2.04 7.75 16.94
N GLY A 75 -1.97 9.00 16.51
CA GLY A 75 -0.71 9.63 16.12
C GLY A 75 -0.16 9.17 14.77
N VAL A 76 0.68 10.02 14.18
CA VAL A 76 1.17 9.82 12.81
C VAL A 76 2.02 8.55 12.66
N LEU A 77 2.88 8.23 13.64
CA LEU A 77 3.72 7.03 13.58
C LEU A 77 2.90 5.75 13.59
N ALA A 78 1.86 5.68 14.44
CA ALA A 78 0.98 4.52 14.49
C ALA A 78 0.13 4.39 13.21
N THR A 79 -0.30 5.50 12.63
CA THR A 79 -1.02 5.54 11.33
C THR A 79 -0.11 5.06 10.19
N ALA A 80 1.13 5.52 10.13
CA ALA A 80 2.11 5.11 9.13
C ALA A 80 2.45 3.61 9.24
N ARG A 81 2.60 3.08 10.47
CA ARG A 81 2.80 1.64 10.71
C ARG A 81 1.59 0.83 10.25
N ALA A 82 0.37 1.26 10.58
CA ALA A 82 -0.84 0.59 10.14
C ALA A 82 -0.96 0.56 8.60
N LEU A 83 -0.59 1.66 7.93
CA LEU A 83 -0.53 1.69 6.47
C LEU A 83 0.51 0.70 5.93
N ARG A 84 1.75 0.71 6.46
CA ARG A 84 2.79 -0.25 6.06
C ARG A 84 2.31 -1.70 6.23
N ASP A 85 1.71 -2.02 7.36
CA ASP A 85 1.23 -3.36 7.66
C ASP A 85 0.09 -3.77 6.71
N ALA A 86 -0.79 -2.83 6.33
CA ALA A 86 -1.82 -3.04 5.31
C ALA A 86 -1.22 -3.35 3.93
N LEU A 87 -0.14 -2.66 3.55
CA LEU A 87 0.59 -2.92 2.29
C LEU A 87 1.24 -4.31 2.30
N PHE A 88 1.74 -4.78 3.44
CA PHE A 88 2.34 -6.10 3.60
C PHE A 88 1.33 -7.25 3.66
N ALA A 89 0.05 -6.96 3.88
CA ALA A 89 -1.00 -7.97 3.93
C ALA A 89 -1.21 -8.69 2.59
N TYR A 90 -0.72 -8.12 1.49
CA TYR A 90 -0.84 -8.69 0.15
C TYR A 90 0.51 -8.72 -0.55
N ARG A 91 0.76 -9.80 -1.30
CA ARG A 91 1.91 -9.87 -2.21
C ARG A 91 1.86 -8.70 -3.18
N ASP A 92 2.99 -8.00 -3.34
CA ASP A 92 3.13 -6.80 -4.19
C ASP A 92 2.14 -5.66 -3.85
N GLY A 93 1.54 -5.68 -2.64
CA GLY A 93 0.57 -4.67 -2.21
C GLY A 93 1.14 -3.25 -2.23
N ALA A 94 2.40 -3.08 -1.83
CA ALA A 94 3.08 -1.78 -1.87
C ALA A 94 3.29 -1.30 -3.30
N GLU A 95 3.72 -2.17 -4.23
CA GLU A 95 3.92 -1.83 -5.64
C GLU A 95 2.59 -1.47 -6.30
N LEU A 96 1.51 -2.22 -6.01
CA LEU A 96 0.18 -1.94 -6.52
C LEU A 96 -0.27 -0.54 -6.10
N VAL A 97 -0.19 -0.22 -4.80
CA VAL A 97 -0.61 1.08 -4.27
C VAL A 97 0.28 2.20 -4.80
N LEU A 98 1.61 2.00 -4.85
CA LEU A 98 2.55 2.98 -5.41
C LEU A 98 2.24 3.29 -6.88
N SER A 99 1.99 2.27 -7.71
CA SER A 99 1.73 2.45 -9.14
C SER A 99 0.39 3.17 -9.39
N THR A 100 -0.66 2.86 -8.63
CA THR A 100 -1.96 3.54 -8.74
C THR A 100 -1.89 4.97 -8.24
N TYR A 101 -1.20 5.22 -7.13
CA TYR A 101 -0.97 6.55 -6.59
C TYR A 101 -0.19 7.45 -7.57
N ALA A 102 0.85 6.93 -8.21
CA ALA A 102 1.63 7.65 -9.23
C ALA A 102 0.78 8.07 -10.45
N LEU A 103 -0.27 7.31 -10.76
CA LEU A 103 -1.25 7.63 -11.80
C LEU A 103 -2.40 8.52 -11.32
N GLN A 104 -2.36 8.97 -10.05
CA GLN A 104 -3.44 9.72 -9.40
C GLN A 104 -4.78 8.95 -9.38
N LEU A 105 -4.69 7.62 -9.23
CA LEU A 105 -5.81 6.71 -9.14
C LEU A 105 -5.83 6.05 -7.75
N GLY A 106 -6.88 6.27 -6.96
CA GLY A 106 -7.03 5.64 -5.65
C GLY A 106 -6.07 6.14 -4.57
N SER A 107 -6.13 5.51 -3.40
CA SER A 107 -5.25 5.73 -2.22
C SER A 107 -5.33 7.11 -1.56
N ALA A 108 -6.31 7.93 -1.90
CA ALA A 108 -6.53 9.23 -1.25
C ALA A 108 -6.73 9.08 0.26
N GLN A 109 -7.43 8.02 0.70
CA GLN A 109 -7.70 7.75 2.12
C GLN A 109 -6.42 7.56 2.94
N ALA A 110 -5.35 6.98 2.36
CA ALA A 110 -4.08 6.82 3.06
C ALA A 110 -3.42 8.16 3.36
N GLN A 111 -3.42 9.09 2.40
CA GLN A 111 -2.91 10.44 2.59
C GLN A 111 -3.76 11.22 3.59
N ASP A 112 -5.09 11.13 3.47
CA ASP A 112 -6.03 11.79 4.37
C ASP A 112 -5.86 11.33 5.82
N ALA A 113 -5.64 10.04 6.06
CA ALA A 113 -5.40 9.49 7.39
C ALA A 113 -4.10 10.04 8.02
N LEU A 114 -3.00 10.09 7.25
CA LEU A 114 -1.73 10.67 7.70
C LEU A 114 -1.86 12.18 7.97
N THR A 115 -2.52 12.90 7.07
CA THR A 115 -2.78 14.34 7.21
C THR A 115 -3.64 14.63 8.45
N ALA A 116 -4.69 13.84 8.69
CA ALA A 116 -5.53 13.97 9.86
C ALA A 116 -4.75 13.72 11.17
N ALA A 117 -3.89 12.70 11.21
CA ALA A 117 -3.04 12.42 12.36
C ALA A 117 -2.06 13.56 12.65
N LEU A 118 -1.43 14.12 11.62
CA LEU A 118 -0.52 15.27 11.74
C LEU A 118 -1.24 16.52 12.24
N ARG A 119 -2.46 16.81 11.75
CA ARG A 119 -3.29 17.92 12.24
C ARG A 119 -3.67 17.75 13.72
N ALA A 120 -3.98 16.52 14.12
CA ALA A 120 -4.28 16.23 15.52
C ALA A 120 -3.06 16.44 16.44
N GLU A 121 -1.84 16.25 15.91
CA GLU A 121 -0.58 16.57 16.60
C GLU A 121 -0.15 18.04 16.49
N GLY A 122 -0.95 18.89 15.80
CA GLY A 122 -0.73 20.33 15.72
C GLY A 122 0.14 20.79 14.56
N ALA A 123 0.44 19.94 13.57
CA ALA A 123 1.22 20.34 12.41
C ALA A 123 0.45 21.33 11.52
N THR A 124 1.10 22.44 11.15
CA THR A 124 0.51 23.49 10.30
C THR A 124 0.64 23.20 8.81
N ASP A 125 1.59 22.36 8.41
CA ASP A 125 1.91 21.92 7.06
C ASP A 125 1.55 20.42 6.87
N ALA A 126 0.44 20.00 7.49
CA ALA A 126 0.03 18.59 7.58
C ALA A 126 -0.19 17.92 6.21
N GLU A 127 -0.67 18.67 5.20
CA GLU A 127 -0.88 18.15 3.84
C GLU A 127 0.44 17.74 3.19
N ASP A 128 1.42 18.63 3.18
CA ASP A 128 2.72 18.39 2.55
C ASP A 128 3.48 17.29 3.27
N ARG A 129 3.44 17.29 4.60
CA ARG A 129 4.04 16.21 5.42
C ARG A 129 3.32 14.89 5.24
N GLY A 130 1.99 14.89 5.18
CA GLY A 130 1.19 13.69 4.92
C GLY A 130 1.58 13.05 3.59
N ALA A 131 1.73 13.87 2.54
CA ALA A 131 2.21 13.41 1.25
C ALA A 131 3.66 12.88 1.33
N ALA A 132 4.56 13.59 2.00
CA ALA A 132 5.96 13.15 2.15
C ALA A 132 6.07 11.82 2.91
N ILE A 133 5.31 11.66 4.00
CA ILE A 133 5.25 10.41 4.76
C ILE A 133 4.67 9.29 3.91
N LEU A 134 3.60 9.54 3.15
CA LEU A 134 3.02 8.54 2.24
C LEU A 134 4.05 8.06 1.22
N HIS A 135 4.79 8.98 0.56
CA HIS A 135 5.86 8.63 -0.39
C HIS A 135 6.94 7.78 0.28
N PHE A 136 7.34 8.14 1.50
CA PHE A 136 8.32 7.38 2.27
C PHE A 136 7.81 5.97 2.60
N VAL A 137 6.57 5.85 3.10
CA VAL A 137 5.96 4.55 3.45
C VAL A 137 5.87 3.64 2.23
N LEU A 138 5.39 4.16 1.10
CA LEU A 138 5.27 3.40 -0.16
C LEU A 138 6.64 2.93 -0.65
N GLY A 139 7.64 3.82 -0.70
CA GLY A 139 8.99 3.48 -1.13
C GLY A 139 9.66 2.46 -0.21
N HIS A 140 9.54 2.64 1.11
CA HIS A 140 10.07 1.71 2.10
C HIS A 140 9.41 0.34 1.99
N ALA A 141 8.07 0.27 1.93
CA ALA A 141 7.33 -0.98 1.84
C ALA A 141 7.65 -1.73 0.53
N THR A 142 7.75 -1.02 -0.59
CA THR A 142 8.16 -1.62 -1.88
C THR A 142 9.56 -2.22 -1.78
N LEU A 143 10.53 -1.48 -1.20
CA LEU A 143 11.90 -1.98 -1.00
C LEU A 143 11.92 -3.27 -0.16
N VAL A 144 11.16 -3.31 0.93
CA VAL A 144 11.08 -4.48 1.81
C VAL A 144 10.48 -5.67 1.07
N GLN A 145 9.34 -5.50 0.38
CA GLN A 145 8.72 -6.59 -0.39
C GLN A 145 9.64 -7.11 -1.49
N GLN A 146 10.36 -6.24 -2.20
CA GLN A 146 11.34 -6.66 -3.21
C GLN A 146 12.50 -7.45 -2.60
N ARG A 147 12.99 -7.09 -1.42
CA ARG A 147 14.02 -7.87 -0.70
C ARG A 147 13.50 -9.26 -0.32
N MET A 148 12.28 -9.32 0.24
CA MET A 148 11.66 -10.60 0.59
C MET A 148 11.48 -11.50 -0.64
N HIS A 149 11.09 -10.94 -1.79
CA HIS A 149 11.00 -11.70 -3.05
C HIS A 149 12.38 -12.17 -3.52
N ALA A 150 13.39 -11.32 -3.50
CA ALA A 150 14.75 -11.69 -3.89
C ALA A 150 15.31 -12.81 -3.01
N ASP A 151 15.05 -12.77 -1.70
CA ASP A 151 15.45 -13.79 -0.74
C ASP A 151 14.74 -15.14 -1.03
N SER A 152 13.41 -15.11 -1.21
CA SER A 152 12.62 -16.31 -1.51
C SER A 152 13.03 -17.03 -2.81
N HIS A 153 13.70 -16.32 -3.73
CA HIS A 153 14.24 -16.87 -4.97
C HIS A 153 15.75 -17.15 -4.93
N GLY A 154 16.38 -16.99 -3.77
CA GLY A 154 17.81 -17.21 -3.61
C GLY A 154 18.68 -16.22 -4.40
N ALA A 155 18.14 -15.04 -4.74
CA ALA A 155 18.84 -14.02 -5.51
C ALA A 155 19.72 -13.11 -4.63
N LEU A 156 19.55 -13.17 -3.30
CA LEU A 156 20.44 -12.47 -2.37
C LEU A 156 21.71 -13.28 -2.14
N PRO A 157 22.89 -12.61 -1.99
CA PRO A 157 24.10 -13.32 -1.61
C PRO A 157 23.86 -14.01 -0.27
N PRO A 158 24.41 -15.22 -0.06
CA PRO A 158 24.30 -15.92 1.21
C PRO A 158 25.06 -15.15 2.28
N SER A 159 24.39 -14.19 2.88
CA SER A 159 24.81 -13.57 4.12
C SER A 159 24.28 -14.46 5.23
N ALA A 160 25.17 -15.15 5.92
CA ALA A 160 24.83 -16.04 7.00
C ALA A 160 23.79 -15.39 7.92
N ASP A 161 22.66 -16.06 8.13
CA ASP A 161 21.68 -15.86 9.21
C ASP A 161 21.09 -14.44 9.39
N ALA A 162 21.25 -13.51 8.45
CA ALA A 162 20.68 -12.19 8.61
C ALA A 162 19.25 -12.16 8.07
N ASP A 163 18.29 -11.96 8.94
CA ASP A 163 16.93 -11.53 8.56
C ASP A 163 17.05 -10.34 7.59
N VAL A 164 16.63 -10.53 6.34
CA VAL A 164 16.73 -9.52 5.27
C VAL A 164 15.93 -8.24 5.58
N THR A 165 15.09 -8.29 6.61
CA THR A 165 14.31 -7.17 7.14
C THR A 165 14.91 -6.59 8.42
N ALA A 166 16.00 -7.17 8.94
CA ALA A 166 16.60 -6.72 10.19
C ALA A 166 16.95 -5.23 10.15
N GLY A 167 16.48 -4.50 11.14
CA GLY A 167 16.71 -3.06 11.29
C GLY A 167 15.83 -2.16 10.41
N LEU A 168 15.07 -2.69 9.45
CA LEU A 168 14.22 -1.89 8.58
C LEU A 168 13.06 -1.24 9.35
N ASP A 169 12.52 -1.88 10.38
CA ASP A 169 11.52 -1.27 11.27
C ASP A 169 12.04 -0.01 11.96
N ARG A 170 13.29 -0.06 12.45
CA ARG A 170 13.92 1.11 13.07
C ARG A 170 14.14 2.24 12.04
N VAL A 171 14.57 1.91 10.83
CA VAL A 171 14.74 2.89 9.75
C VAL A 171 13.40 3.51 9.39
N PHE A 172 12.35 2.69 9.34
CA PHE A 172 10.98 3.16 9.09
C PHE A 172 10.53 4.18 10.15
N ASP A 173 10.65 3.81 11.42
CA ASP A 173 10.23 4.68 12.52
C ASP A 173 10.99 6.00 12.52
N LEU A 174 12.32 5.95 12.36
CA LEU A 174 13.16 7.15 12.28
C LEU A 174 12.76 8.05 11.11
N GLY A 175 12.46 7.47 9.94
CA GLY A 175 12.02 8.21 8.76
C GLY A 175 10.69 8.91 8.99
N VAL A 176 9.69 8.20 9.54
CA VAL A 176 8.38 8.78 9.85
C VAL A 176 8.51 9.88 10.90
N ILE A 177 9.24 9.66 11.99
CA ILE A 177 9.45 10.67 13.06
C ILE A 177 10.15 11.91 12.50
N ALA A 178 11.17 11.72 11.66
CA ALA A 178 11.89 12.85 11.05
C ALA A 178 10.99 13.69 10.12
N LEU A 179 10.14 13.04 9.32
CA LEU A 179 9.20 13.71 8.43
C LEU A 179 8.01 14.35 9.17
N ALA A 180 7.61 13.78 10.30
CA ALA A 180 6.57 14.34 11.17
C ALA A 180 7.07 15.52 12.00
N GLY A 181 8.38 15.61 12.24
CA GLY A 181 8.99 16.69 13.03
C GLY A 181 8.84 18.08 12.39
N ASP A 182 8.89 19.13 13.20
CA ASP A 182 8.68 20.50 12.73
C ASP A 182 9.87 21.00 11.89
N LEU A 183 9.67 21.20 10.61
CA LEU A 183 10.65 21.82 9.71
C LEU A 183 10.81 23.33 9.95
N SER A 184 9.88 23.93 10.71
CA SER A 184 9.87 25.36 11.03
C SER A 184 10.81 25.75 12.18
N ALA A 185 11.48 24.79 12.83
CA ALA A 185 12.51 25.10 13.81
C ALA A 185 13.67 25.82 13.09
N PRO A 186 13.94 27.12 13.35
CA PRO A 186 15.05 27.80 12.71
C PRO A 186 16.34 27.08 13.07
N ALA A 187 17.14 26.78 12.06
CA ALA A 187 18.48 26.25 12.28
C ALA A 187 19.19 27.16 13.27
N THR A 188 19.41 26.66 14.49
CA THR A 188 20.14 27.41 15.52
C THR A 188 21.50 27.79 14.92
N PRO A 189 21.82 29.10 14.77
CA PRO A 189 23.10 29.49 14.20
C PRO A 189 24.20 28.90 15.07
N ARG A 190 25.07 28.09 14.47
CA ARG A 190 26.29 27.59 15.14
C ARG A 190 27.06 28.81 15.60
N ARG A 191 27.10 29.08 16.91
CA ARG A 191 28.05 30.02 17.48
C ARG A 191 29.44 29.53 17.14
N GLY A 192 30.11 30.26 16.26
CA GLY A 192 31.55 30.05 16.02
C GLY A 192 32.30 30.24 17.31
N PRO A 193 33.43 29.52 17.47
CA PRO A 193 34.31 29.74 18.63
C PRO A 193 34.85 31.15 18.59
N ALA A 194 34.87 31.78 19.78
CA ALA A 194 35.48 33.10 20.03
C ALA A 194 37.00 32.95 20.01
#